data_c67804e31ea3c873fd7c7168fb920ae7
#
_entry.id   c67804e31ea3c873fd7c7168fb920ae7
#
_cell.length_a   1.000
_cell.length_b   1.000
_cell.length_c   1.000
_cell.angle_alpha   90.00
_cell.angle_beta   90.00
_cell.angle_gamma   90.00
#
_symmetry.space_group_name_H-M   'P 1'
#
loop_
_entity.id
_entity.type
_entity.pdbx_description
1 polymer ?
#
loop_
_entity_poly.entity_id
_entity_poly.type
_entity_poly.pdbx_seq_one_letter_code
_entity_poly.pdbx_strand_id
1 'polypeptide(L)'
;MGDAIGITDNRMDHTIAVARKCYDLARKEYGMSEENARKAFLMGFLHDIGYEFAQEAPVHPNVAADILTSFSNIEWDQMIFAIMTHGKPQRFLGTTYQAILNEADLTINNKGEAVSMEERCESIKATYGQESPQYYNSAKMVDKLKDFKAKKEADEAAD
;
A
#
# COMPACT_ATOMS: atom_id res chain seq x y z
N MET A 1 11.46 -13.27 -16.67
CA MET A 1 12.15 -12.30 -15.80
C MET A 1 11.59 -12.34 -14.39
N GLY A 2 10.30 -12.09 -14.19
CA GLY A 2 9.70 -12.19 -12.86
C GLY A 2 9.83 -13.57 -12.23
N ASP A 3 9.84 -14.60 -13.04
CA ASP A 3 9.90 -15.99 -12.57
C ASP A 3 11.22 -16.30 -11.85
N ALA A 4 12.31 -15.63 -12.22
CA ALA A 4 13.61 -15.86 -11.61
C ALA A 4 13.61 -15.51 -10.11
N ILE A 5 12.72 -14.64 -9.68
CA ILE A 5 12.61 -14.20 -8.28
C ILE A 5 11.22 -14.48 -7.70
N GLY A 6 10.43 -15.32 -8.38
CA GLY A 6 9.10 -15.70 -7.91
C GLY A 6 8.02 -14.66 -8.12
N ILE A 7 8.28 -13.62 -8.92
CA ILE A 7 7.31 -12.55 -9.19
C ILE A 7 6.79 -12.70 -10.61
N THR A 8 5.45 -12.81 -10.76
CA THR A 8 4.82 -12.87 -12.07
C THR A 8 4.87 -11.50 -12.76
N ASP A 9 4.74 -11.48 -14.09
CA ASP A 9 4.77 -10.24 -14.87
C ASP A 9 3.66 -9.27 -14.43
N ASN A 10 2.43 -9.77 -14.21
CA ASN A 10 1.32 -8.93 -13.75
C ASN A 10 1.58 -8.39 -12.35
N ARG A 11 2.13 -9.22 -11.47
CA ARG A 11 2.46 -8.80 -10.11
C ARG A 11 3.57 -7.74 -10.13
N MET A 12 4.55 -7.89 -11.02
CA MET A 12 5.61 -6.90 -11.16
C MET A 12 5.06 -5.56 -11.65
N ASP A 13 4.16 -5.57 -12.64
CA ASP A 13 3.54 -4.35 -13.15
C ASP A 13 2.78 -3.62 -12.06
N HIS A 14 1.99 -4.35 -11.26
CA HIS A 14 1.28 -3.80 -10.13
C HIS A 14 2.27 -3.21 -9.11
N THR A 15 3.27 -3.97 -8.75
CA THR A 15 4.26 -3.57 -7.73
C THR A 15 5.00 -2.30 -8.12
N ILE A 16 5.46 -2.21 -9.37
CA ILE A 16 6.16 -1.01 -9.85
C ILE A 16 5.23 0.19 -9.85
N ALA A 17 3.98 0.01 -10.31
CA ALA A 17 3.01 1.10 -10.34
C ALA A 17 2.64 1.58 -8.93
N VAL A 18 2.51 0.66 -7.96
CA VAL A 18 2.29 1.03 -6.56
C VAL A 18 3.48 1.81 -6.03
N ALA A 19 4.70 1.38 -6.32
CA ALA A 19 5.90 2.08 -5.88
C ALA A 19 5.93 3.52 -6.43
N ARG A 20 5.63 3.71 -7.71
CA ARG A 20 5.57 5.04 -8.32
C ARG A 20 4.48 5.89 -7.70
N LYS A 21 3.33 5.30 -7.42
CA LYS A 21 2.21 6.00 -6.79
C LYS A 21 2.58 6.43 -5.38
N CYS A 22 3.26 5.59 -4.61
CA CYS A 22 3.76 5.95 -3.29
C CYS A 22 4.69 7.16 -3.35
N TYR A 23 5.61 7.18 -4.32
CA TYR A 23 6.51 8.31 -4.51
C TYR A 23 5.71 9.58 -4.82
N ASP A 24 4.78 9.51 -5.77
CA ASP A 24 3.99 10.66 -6.20
C ASP A 24 3.13 11.21 -5.07
N LEU A 25 2.47 10.34 -4.31
CA LEU A 25 1.68 10.77 -3.15
C LEU A 25 2.57 11.45 -2.11
N ALA A 26 3.72 10.86 -1.81
CA ALA A 26 4.65 11.42 -0.84
C ALA A 26 5.09 12.83 -1.24
N ARG A 27 5.46 13.03 -2.49
CA ARG A 27 5.94 14.32 -2.97
C ARG A 27 4.83 15.35 -3.12
N LYS A 28 3.73 14.96 -3.77
CA LYS A 28 2.71 15.92 -4.22
C LYS A 28 1.64 16.16 -3.16
N GLU A 29 1.21 15.14 -2.47
CA GLU A 29 0.12 15.26 -1.52
C GLU A 29 0.61 15.52 -0.09
N TYR A 30 1.72 14.91 0.28
CA TYR A 30 2.23 15.01 1.65
C TYR A 30 3.47 15.90 1.78
N GLY A 31 3.96 16.46 0.69
CA GLY A 31 5.07 17.43 0.72
C GLY A 31 6.36 16.87 1.29
N MET A 32 6.58 15.56 1.17
CA MET A 32 7.79 14.94 1.70
C MET A 32 9.03 15.30 0.90
N SER A 33 10.19 15.25 1.55
CA SER A 33 11.48 15.43 0.89
C SER A 33 11.70 14.35 -0.17
N GLU A 34 12.60 14.61 -1.09
CA GLU A 34 13.01 13.61 -2.10
C GLU A 34 13.49 12.33 -1.42
N GLU A 35 14.27 12.45 -0.35
CA GLU A 35 14.77 11.30 0.40
C GLU A 35 13.63 10.45 0.95
N ASN A 36 12.66 11.08 1.61
CA ASN A 36 11.53 10.34 2.19
C ASN A 36 10.60 9.77 1.12
N ALA A 37 10.45 10.48 0.00
CA ALA A 37 9.67 9.97 -1.14
C ALA A 37 10.32 8.74 -1.76
N ARG A 38 11.65 8.69 -1.82
CA ARG A 38 12.37 7.50 -2.28
C ARG A 38 12.15 6.32 -1.34
N LYS A 39 12.10 6.57 -0.05
CA LYS A 39 11.74 5.54 0.94
C LYS A 39 10.32 5.03 0.72
N ALA A 40 9.38 5.95 0.44
CA ALA A 40 8.01 5.56 0.12
C ALA A 40 7.95 4.71 -1.16
N PHE A 41 8.75 5.04 -2.17
CA PHE A 41 8.88 4.21 -3.36
C PHE A 41 9.31 2.79 -3.00
N LEU A 42 10.36 2.68 -2.19
CA LEU A 42 10.87 1.37 -1.78
C LEU A 42 9.85 0.59 -0.96
N MET A 43 9.11 1.26 -0.09
CA MET A 43 8.01 0.65 0.66
C MET A 43 6.98 0.05 -0.29
N GLY A 44 6.54 0.81 -1.28
CA GLY A 44 5.58 0.34 -2.27
C GLY A 44 6.12 -0.81 -3.10
N PHE A 45 7.39 -0.75 -3.48
CA PHE A 45 8.04 -1.82 -4.23
C PHE A 45 8.08 -3.12 -3.43
N LEU A 46 8.32 -3.03 -2.13
CA LEU A 46 8.49 -4.21 -1.28
C LEU A 46 7.19 -4.72 -0.64
N HIS A 47 6.08 -3.99 -0.76
CA HIS A 47 4.88 -4.34 0.01
C HIS A 47 4.32 -5.74 -0.30
N ASP A 48 4.48 -6.20 -1.54
CA ASP A 48 3.99 -7.51 -1.97
C ASP A 48 5.09 -8.55 -2.19
N ILE A 49 6.37 -8.18 -2.01
CA ILE A 49 7.46 -9.10 -2.32
C ILE A 49 7.38 -10.37 -1.46
N GLY A 50 6.90 -10.21 -0.23
CA GLY A 50 6.74 -11.34 0.68
C GLY A 50 5.69 -12.33 0.19
N TYR A 51 4.68 -11.86 -0.55
CA TYR A 51 3.66 -12.73 -1.11
C TYR A 51 4.28 -13.75 -2.07
N GLU A 52 5.14 -13.28 -2.98
CA GLU A 52 5.77 -14.15 -3.97
C GLU A 52 6.71 -15.15 -3.34
N PHE A 53 7.44 -14.76 -2.31
CA PHE A 53 8.36 -15.66 -1.62
C PHE A 53 7.63 -16.66 -0.72
N ALA A 54 6.60 -16.20 0.00
CA ALA A 54 5.86 -17.05 0.93
C ALA A 54 4.83 -17.93 0.23
N GLN A 55 4.37 -17.53 -0.94
CA GLN A 55 3.34 -18.22 -1.73
C GLN A 55 2.00 -18.34 -1.00
N GLU A 56 1.80 -17.56 0.06
CA GLU A 56 0.55 -17.52 0.82
C GLU A 56 0.27 -16.09 1.26
N ALA A 57 -0.91 -15.56 0.87
CA ALA A 57 -1.29 -14.19 1.11
C ALA A 57 -1.26 -13.76 2.58
N PRO A 58 -1.68 -14.58 3.55
CA PRO A 58 -1.72 -14.12 4.95
C PRO A 58 -0.38 -13.75 5.55
N VAL A 59 0.73 -14.24 5.00
CA VAL A 59 2.06 -14.01 5.58
C VAL A 59 2.91 -13.05 4.77
N HIS A 60 2.47 -12.63 3.59
CA HIS A 60 3.32 -11.79 2.73
C HIS A 60 3.68 -10.44 3.34
N PRO A 61 2.82 -9.73 4.10
CA PRO A 61 3.25 -8.47 4.70
C PRO A 61 4.39 -8.64 5.70
N ASN A 62 4.37 -9.74 6.46
CA ASN A 62 5.40 -9.99 7.46
C ASN A 62 6.74 -10.34 6.82
N VAL A 63 6.73 -11.10 5.72
CA VAL A 63 7.96 -11.44 5.00
C VAL A 63 8.62 -10.19 4.41
N ALA A 64 7.83 -9.30 3.80
CA ALA A 64 8.35 -8.04 3.30
C ALA A 64 8.93 -7.18 4.42
N ALA A 65 8.25 -7.13 5.58
CA ALA A 65 8.74 -6.39 6.74
C ALA A 65 10.06 -6.95 7.24
N ASP A 66 10.21 -8.28 7.26
CA ASP A 66 11.47 -8.92 7.68
C ASP A 66 12.64 -8.51 6.78
N ILE A 67 12.41 -8.37 5.48
CA ILE A 67 13.44 -7.89 4.56
C ILE A 67 13.86 -6.47 4.94
N LEU A 68 12.90 -5.62 5.27
CA LEU A 68 13.18 -4.22 5.62
C LEU A 68 13.82 -4.05 6.99
N THR A 69 13.68 -5.00 7.92
CA THR A 69 14.28 -4.87 9.25
C THR A 69 15.79 -4.81 9.23
N SER A 70 16.42 -5.19 8.11
CA SER A 70 17.86 -5.03 7.95
C SER A 70 18.28 -3.56 7.85
N PHE A 71 17.33 -2.65 7.62
CA PHE A 71 17.57 -1.21 7.51
C PHE A 71 16.96 -0.54 8.74
N SER A 72 17.72 -0.36 9.81
CA SER A 72 17.13 0.11 11.05
C SER A 72 17.28 1.60 11.26
N ASN A 73 16.18 2.33 11.24
CA ASN A 73 15.98 3.65 11.78
C ASN A 73 14.47 3.88 11.93
N ILE A 74 14.07 4.99 12.57
CA ILE A 74 12.67 5.25 12.91
C ILE A 74 11.79 5.29 11.66
N GLU A 75 12.28 5.88 10.58
CA GLU A 75 11.49 5.98 9.34
C GLU A 75 11.26 4.61 8.72
N TRP A 76 12.29 3.76 8.74
CA TRP A 76 12.14 2.39 8.27
C TRP A 76 11.15 1.60 9.12
N ASP A 77 11.17 1.82 10.46
CA ASP A 77 10.22 1.16 11.35
C ASP A 77 8.78 1.54 11.01
N GLN A 78 8.53 2.81 10.67
CA GLN A 78 7.21 3.26 10.25
C GLN A 78 6.78 2.62 8.93
N MET A 79 7.71 2.47 8.00
CA MET A 79 7.43 1.84 6.72
C MET A 79 7.19 0.33 6.87
N ILE A 80 7.97 -0.33 7.73
CA ILE A 80 7.77 -1.73 8.08
C ILE A 80 6.37 -1.93 8.66
N PHE A 81 5.97 -1.07 9.59
CA PHE A 81 4.64 -1.11 10.18
C PHE A 81 3.55 -0.97 9.12
N ALA A 82 3.73 -0.03 8.17
CA ALA A 82 2.79 0.15 7.08
C ALA A 82 2.66 -1.11 6.23
N ILE A 83 3.79 -1.76 5.91
CA ILE A 83 3.79 -3.00 5.14
C ILE A 83 3.07 -4.11 5.91
N MET A 84 3.36 -4.27 7.19
CA MET A 84 2.74 -5.32 8.01
C MET A 84 1.23 -5.14 8.15
N THR A 85 0.75 -3.90 8.08
CA THR A 85 -0.66 -3.59 8.31
C THR A 85 -1.42 -3.23 7.04
N HIS A 86 -0.77 -3.26 5.86
CA HIS A 86 -1.48 -2.85 4.65
C HIS A 86 -2.64 -3.81 4.36
N GLY A 87 -3.74 -3.26 3.88
CA GLY A 87 -4.94 -4.03 3.62
C GLY A 87 -5.71 -4.46 4.86
N LYS A 88 -5.29 -4.02 6.06
CA LYS A 88 -5.93 -4.39 7.33
C LYS A 88 -6.53 -3.14 7.98
N PRO A 89 -7.79 -2.80 7.68
CA PRO A 89 -8.38 -1.55 8.17
C PRO A 89 -8.44 -1.47 9.70
N GLN A 90 -8.60 -2.59 10.38
CA GLN A 90 -8.61 -2.63 11.84
C GLN A 90 -7.25 -2.29 12.47
N ARG A 91 -6.19 -2.31 11.68
CA ARG A 91 -4.84 -1.96 12.11
C ARG A 91 -4.39 -0.59 11.59
N PHE A 92 -5.28 0.15 10.94
CA PHE A 92 -4.96 1.47 10.41
C PHE A 92 -4.99 2.50 11.54
N LEU A 93 -3.85 3.02 11.90
CA LEU A 93 -3.70 3.97 13.00
C LEU A 93 -3.55 5.42 12.52
N GLY A 94 -3.64 5.66 11.22
CA GLY A 94 -3.55 7.01 10.67
C GLY A 94 -2.14 7.53 10.55
N THR A 95 -1.13 6.66 10.42
CA THR A 95 0.21 7.13 10.08
C THR A 95 0.27 7.51 8.61
N THR A 96 1.12 8.48 8.28
CA THR A 96 1.25 8.96 6.90
C THR A 96 1.69 7.84 5.96
N TYR A 97 2.65 7.01 6.36
CA TYR A 97 3.10 5.90 5.51
C TYR A 97 2.02 4.85 5.31
N GLN A 98 1.19 4.58 6.33
CA GLN A 98 0.03 3.70 6.14
C GLN A 98 -0.94 4.27 5.09
N ALA A 99 -1.22 5.57 5.19
CA ALA A 99 -2.12 6.23 4.24
C ALA A 99 -1.56 6.17 2.81
N ILE A 100 -0.27 6.47 2.64
CA ILE A 100 0.38 6.44 1.33
C ILE A 100 0.30 5.04 0.72
N LEU A 101 0.72 4.02 1.47
CA LEU A 101 0.77 2.66 0.94
C LEU A 101 -0.61 2.12 0.61
N ASN A 102 -1.57 2.29 1.52
CA ASN A 102 -2.92 1.75 1.29
C ASN A 102 -3.63 2.48 0.15
N GLU A 103 -3.48 3.79 0.03
CA GLU A 103 -4.06 4.50 -1.10
C GLU A 103 -3.41 4.08 -2.41
N ALA A 104 -2.08 3.95 -2.44
CA ALA A 104 -1.38 3.50 -3.64
C ALA A 104 -1.86 2.12 -4.07
N ASP A 105 -1.95 1.19 -3.12
CA ASP A 105 -2.38 -0.18 -3.42
C ASP A 105 -3.83 -0.24 -3.90
N LEU A 106 -4.70 0.63 -3.38
CA LEU A 106 -6.11 0.67 -3.76
C LEU A 106 -6.39 1.51 -5.01
N THR A 107 -5.40 2.16 -5.57
CA THR A 107 -5.56 2.96 -6.80
C THR A 107 -4.76 2.41 -7.98
N ILE A 108 -4.20 1.21 -7.83
CA ILE A 108 -3.50 0.50 -8.90
C ILE A 108 -4.10 -0.90 -9.01
N ASN A 109 -4.55 -1.28 -10.20
CA ASN A 109 -5.13 -2.60 -10.41
C ASN A 109 -4.03 -3.67 -10.61
N ASN A 110 -4.46 -4.92 -10.84
CA ASN A 110 -3.53 -6.04 -10.99
C ASN A 110 -2.65 -5.94 -12.23
N LYS A 111 -3.01 -5.09 -13.18
CA LYS A 111 -2.24 -4.86 -14.41
C LYS A 111 -1.30 -3.66 -14.30
N GLY A 112 -1.28 -3.01 -13.14
CA GLY A 112 -0.45 -1.81 -12.95
C GLY A 112 -1.07 -0.53 -13.47
N GLU A 113 -2.36 -0.53 -13.75
CA GLU A 113 -3.07 0.64 -14.28
C GLU A 113 -3.71 1.44 -13.14
N ALA A 114 -3.73 2.76 -13.30
CA ALA A 114 -4.36 3.65 -12.32
C ALA A 114 -5.89 3.52 -12.40
N VAL A 115 -6.51 3.34 -11.25
CA VAL A 115 -7.97 3.23 -11.12
C VAL A 115 -8.40 4.02 -9.89
N SER A 116 -9.70 4.29 -9.76
CA SER A 116 -10.21 4.86 -8.52
C SER A 116 -10.28 3.78 -7.44
N MET A 117 -10.33 4.21 -6.17
CA MET A 117 -10.51 3.27 -5.06
C MET A 117 -11.82 2.50 -5.21
N GLU A 118 -12.87 3.17 -5.67
CA GLU A 118 -14.18 2.55 -5.91
C GLU A 118 -14.09 1.47 -6.99
N GLU A 119 -13.42 1.77 -8.10
CA GLU A 119 -13.21 0.79 -9.17
C GLU A 119 -12.41 -0.41 -8.68
N ARG A 120 -11.40 -0.16 -7.85
CA ARG A 120 -10.59 -1.23 -7.27
C ARG A 120 -11.42 -2.14 -6.37
N CYS A 121 -12.28 -1.55 -5.53
CA CYS A 121 -13.17 -2.31 -4.64
C CYS A 121 -14.16 -3.14 -5.45
N GLU A 122 -14.73 -2.59 -6.51
CA GLU A 122 -15.64 -3.34 -7.37
C GLU A 122 -14.95 -4.53 -8.04
N SER A 123 -13.70 -4.35 -8.46
CA SER A 123 -12.90 -5.41 -9.03
C SER A 123 -12.63 -6.53 -8.01
N ILE A 124 -12.32 -6.16 -6.77
CA ILE A 124 -12.11 -7.12 -5.68
C ILE A 124 -13.41 -7.87 -5.38
N LYS A 125 -14.53 -7.17 -5.35
CA LYS A 125 -15.85 -7.76 -5.16
C LYS A 125 -16.16 -8.78 -6.25
N ALA A 126 -15.87 -8.43 -7.51
CA ALA A 126 -16.10 -9.32 -8.64
C ALA A 126 -15.24 -10.58 -8.56
N THR A 127 -14.00 -10.45 -8.07
CA THR A 127 -13.05 -11.58 -7.99
C THR A 127 -13.33 -12.48 -6.80
N TYR A 128 -13.59 -11.92 -5.62
CA TYR A 128 -13.68 -12.68 -4.37
C TYR A 128 -15.09 -12.81 -3.83
N GLY A 129 -16.04 -11.98 -4.26
CA GLY A 129 -17.42 -12.01 -3.83
C GLY A 129 -17.75 -10.93 -2.81
N GLN A 130 -19.04 -10.58 -2.75
CA GLN A 130 -19.55 -9.53 -1.86
C GLN A 130 -19.35 -9.87 -0.38
N GLU A 131 -19.39 -11.16 -0.03
CA GLU A 131 -19.27 -11.63 1.35
C GLU A 131 -17.82 -11.92 1.74
N SER A 132 -16.84 -11.66 0.85
CA SER A 132 -15.45 -12.02 1.11
C SER A 132 -14.78 -11.05 2.09
N PRO A 133 -13.80 -11.56 2.89
CA PRO A 133 -12.97 -10.67 3.71
C PRO A 133 -12.21 -9.66 2.88
N GLN A 134 -11.77 -10.04 1.67
CA GLN A 134 -11.04 -9.16 0.77
C GLN A 134 -11.86 -7.93 0.41
N TYR A 135 -13.13 -8.13 0.03
CA TYR A 135 -14.01 -7.01 -0.30
C TYR A 135 -14.30 -6.15 0.94
N TYR A 136 -14.67 -6.81 2.05
CA TYR A 136 -14.96 -6.09 3.29
C TYR A 136 -13.79 -5.22 3.72
N ASN A 137 -12.58 -5.79 3.72
CA ASN A 137 -11.38 -5.06 4.16
C ASN A 137 -11.04 -3.91 3.21
N SER A 138 -11.19 -4.09 1.90
CA SER A 138 -10.91 -3.02 0.95
C SER A 138 -11.89 -1.86 1.10
N ALA A 139 -13.18 -2.16 1.25
CA ALA A 139 -14.20 -1.13 1.43
C ALA A 139 -13.99 -0.36 2.75
N LYS A 140 -13.65 -1.06 3.82
CA LYS A 140 -13.38 -0.43 5.12
C LYS A 140 -12.10 0.41 5.07
N MET A 141 -11.08 -0.04 4.34
CA MET A 141 -9.86 0.74 4.19
C MET A 141 -10.14 2.04 3.42
N VAL A 142 -10.98 2.00 2.40
CA VAL A 142 -11.37 3.21 1.68
C VAL A 142 -12.01 4.22 2.63
N ASP A 143 -12.91 3.76 3.51
CA ASP A 143 -13.53 4.65 4.51
C ASP A 143 -12.48 5.27 5.42
N LYS A 144 -11.53 4.47 5.90
CA LYS A 144 -10.44 4.97 6.76
C LYS A 144 -9.58 6.01 6.06
N LEU A 145 -9.27 5.78 4.78
CA LEU A 145 -8.47 6.72 4.00
C LEU A 145 -9.21 8.03 3.74
N LYS A 146 -10.51 7.95 3.47
CA LYS A 146 -11.32 9.16 3.27
C LYS A 146 -11.38 9.98 4.56
N ASP A 147 -11.57 9.33 5.70
CA ASP A 147 -11.56 10.01 7.00
C ASP A 147 -10.21 10.64 7.30
N PHE A 148 -9.12 9.94 7.00
CA PHE A 148 -7.76 10.46 7.18
C PHE A 148 -7.55 11.72 6.34
N LYS A 149 -7.94 11.68 5.07
CA LYS A 149 -7.78 12.83 4.17
C LYS A 149 -8.63 14.02 4.60
N ALA A 150 -9.87 13.78 5.00
CA ALA A 150 -10.76 14.84 5.47
C ALA A 150 -10.17 15.54 6.71
N LYS A 151 -9.61 14.76 7.63
CA LYS A 151 -8.97 15.29 8.83
C LYS A 151 -7.73 16.11 8.48
N LYS A 152 -6.91 15.61 7.56
CA LYS A 152 -5.72 16.30 7.10
C LYS A 152 -6.07 17.63 6.48
N GLU A 153 -7.08 17.68 5.62
CA GLU A 153 -7.54 18.92 4.98
C GLU A 153 -8.09 19.90 6.01
N ALA A 154 -8.84 19.43 7.00
CA ALA A 154 -9.36 20.26 8.05
C ALA A 154 -8.24 20.88 8.89
N ASP A 155 -7.22 20.09 9.22
CA ASP A 155 -6.06 20.57 9.98
C ASP A 155 -5.28 21.62 9.19
N GLU A 156 -5.09 21.41 7.89
CA GLU A 156 -4.42 22.37 7.01
C GLU A 156 -5.24 23.67 6.88
N ALA A 157 -6.55 23.57 6.80
CA ALA A 157 -7.42 24.73 6.68
C ALA A 157 -7.46 25.56 7.98
N ALA A 158 -7.20 24.94 9.13
CA ALA A 158 -7.18 25.60 10.43
C ALA A 158 -5.90 26.42 10.64
N ASP A 159 -4.84 26.09 9.92
CA ASP A 159 -3.58 26.81 9.97
C ASP A 159 -3.64 28.03 9.04
#